data_adfd90eab9e77ca03ac59a46085a2df2
#
_entry.id   adfd90eab9e77ca03ac59a46085a2df2
#
_cell.length_a   1.000
_cell.length_b   1.000
_cell.length_c   1.000
_cell.angle_alpha   90.00
_cell.angle_beta   90.00
_cell.angle_gamma   90.00
#
_symmetry.space_group_name_H-M   'P 1'
#
loop_
_entity.id
_entity.type
_entity.pdbx_description
1 polymer ?
#
loop_
_entity_poly.entity_id
_entity_poly.type
_entity_poly.pdbx_seq_one_letter_code
_entity_poly.pdbx_strand_id
1 'polypeptide(L)'
;MDTSLVAALGLGFLLGLRHAMEADHVAAVSTFVSRERTLLRSCLRGTFWGIGHTAALLAAGVAVIAFKVRIPPEFERIVETVIALVLILLGGHVLLRALGSLSLHSHEHVHDGVRHRHTHVHIGPHGAHDHVHLFADARKPLLLGLLHGLGGGGALVLVVLTTLPSPAAAFLYILVFGLGSTAGMLVLSGLIGLPFKLLAGGSGRLATVLQMVVGLVSIAIGGVMLHSA
;
A
#
# COMPACT_ATOMS: atom_id res chain seq x y z
N MET A 1 -3.48 -10.07 34.72
CA MET A 1 -2.49 -9.96 33.64
C MET A 1 -1.27 -9.26 34.21
N ASP A 2 -0.10 -9.79 33.93
CA ASP A 2 1.16 -9.24 34.39
C ASP A 2 1.37 -7.86 33.76
N THR A 3 1.73 -6.84 34.53
CA THR A 3 1.89 -5.47 34.04
C THR A 3 2.94 -5.40 32.93
N SER A 4 3.93 -6.29 32.95
CA SER A 4 4.95 -6.42 31.90
C SER A 4 4.35 -6.90 30.56
N LEU A 5 3.40 -7.83 30.59
CA LEU A 5 2.74 -8.31 29.37
C LEU A 5 1.83 -7.22 28.75
N VAL A 6 1.09 -6.50 29.60
CA VAL A 6 0.25 -5.36 29.11
C VAL A 6 1.11 -4.30 28.45
N ALA A 7 2.25 -3.96 29.04
CA ALA A 7 3.20 -2.99 28.47
C ALA A 7 3.78 -3.50 27.14
N ALA A 8 4.14 -4.79 27.06
CA ALA A 8 4.65 -5.40 25.82
C ALA A 8 3.59 -5.37 24.70
N LEU A 9 2.34 -5.69 25.02
CA LEU A 9 1.24 -5.64 24.04
C LEU A 9 0.95 -4.21 23.57
N GLY A 10 0.94 -3.23 24.49
CA GLY A 10 0.80 -1.81 24.14
C GLY A 10 1.91 -1.34 23.22
N LEU A 11 3.15 -1.70 23.53
CA LEU A 11 4.30 -1.42 22.67
C LEU A 11 4.16 -2.11 21.30
N GLY A 12 3.70 -3.37 21.28
CA GLY A 12 3.44 -4.11 20.05
C GLY A 12 2.44 -3.40 19.13
N PHE A 13 1.34 -2.87 19.70
CA PHE A 13 0.37 -2.08 18.94
C PHE A 13 0.99 -0.81 18.35
N LEU A 14 1.75 -0.05 19.14
CA LEU A 14 2.42 1.17 18.70
C LEU A 14 3.48 0.89 17.63
N LEU A 15 4.23 -0.19 17.78
CA LEU A 15 5.20 -0.62 16.77
C LEU A 15 4.50 -1.05 15.47
N GLY A 16 3.35 -1.69 15.55
CA GLY A 16 2.51 -2.00 14.39
C GLY A 16 2.02 -0.74 13.66
N LEU A 17 1.55 0.26 14.40
CA LEU A 17 1.17 1.56 13.83
C LEU A 17 2.35 2.22 13.11
N ARG A 18 3.53 2.23 13.75
CA ARG A 18 4.76 2.79 13.16
C ARG A 18 5.17 2.02 11.90
N HIS A 19 5.12 0.69 11.95
CA HIS A 19 5.46 -0.19 10.84
C HIS A 19 4.63 0.14 9.59
N ALA A 20 3.34 0.42 9.73
CA ALA A 20 2.50 0.85 8.60
C ALA A 20 3.00 2.16 7.92
N MET A 21 3.84 2.94 8.59
CA MET A 21 4.41 4.20 8.06
C MET A 21 5.80 4.00 7.42
N GLU A 22 6.29 2.79 7.28
CA GLU A 22 7.55 2.51 6.59
C GLU A 22 7.44 2.86 5.10
N ALA A 23 8.57 3.23 4.49
CA ALA A 23 8.59 3.86 3.17
C ALA A 23 7.98 2.98 2.07
N ASP A 24 8.22 1.68 2.11
CA ASP A 24 7.66 0.69 1.19
C ASP A 24 6.14 0.56 1.31
N HIS A 25 5.60 0.58 2.54
CA HIS A 25 4.16 0.57 2.82
C HIS A 25 3.49 1.87 2.33
N VAL A 26 4.09 3.02 2.64
CA VAL A 26 3.61 4.33 2.17
C VAL A 26 3.60 4.39 0.65
N ALA A 27 4.68 3.94 -0.01
CA ALA A 27 4.78 3.91 -1.46
C ALA A 27 3.69 3.03 -2.09
N ALA A 28 3.56 1.80 -1.59
CA ALA A 28 2.60 0.86 -2.12
C ALA A 28 1.16 1.34 -1.91
N VAL A 29 0.77 1.77 -0.68
CA VAL A 29 -0.56 2.36 -0.39
C VAL A 29 -0.85 3.53 -1.33
N SER A 30 0.11 4.43 -1.50
CA SER A 30 -0.05 5.61 -2.36
C SER A 30 -0.41 5.24 -3.79
N THR A 31 0.19 4.18 -4.35
CA THR A 31 -0.13 3.72 -5.71
C THR A 31 -1.57 3.21 -5.85
N PHE A 32 -2.09 2.49 -4.84
CA PHE A 32 -3.46 1.98 -4.85
C PHE A 32 -4.49 3.08 -4.65
N VAL A 33 -4.21 4.01 -3.74
CA VAL A 33 -5.14 5.02 -3.28
C VAL A 33 -5.18 6.21 -4.23
N SER A 34 -4.10 6.48 -4.99
CA SER A 34 -3.98 7.60 -5.93
C SER A 34 -5.09 7.67 -6.99
N ARG A 35 -5.86 6.62 -7.16
CA ARG A 35 -6.93 6.51 -8.16
C ARG A 35 -8.32 6.43 -7.55
N GLU A 36 -8.41 6.38 -6.22
CA GLU A 36 -9.68 6.31 -5.53
C GLU A 36 -10.36 7.67 -5.43
N ARG A 37 -11.65 7.68 -5.75
CA ARG A 37 -12.48 8.90 -5.69
C ARG A 37 -13.22 9.06 -4.38
N THR A 38 -13.19 8.05 -3.51
CA THR A 38 -13.89 8.06 -2.22
C THR A 38 -12.97 7.62 -1.09
N LEU A 39 -13.08 8.29 0.06
CA LEU A 39 -12.33 7.94 1.26
C LEU A 39 -12.61 6.53 1.73
N LEU A 40 -13.86 6.09 1.65
CA LEU A 40 -14.24 4.75 2.06
C LEU A 40 -13.47 3.67 1.27
N ARG A 41 -13.37 3.81 -0.04
CA ARG A 41 -12.58 2.87 -0.87
C ARG A 41 -11.09 2.92 -0.52
N SER A 42 -10.54 4.11 -0.29
CA SER A 42 -9.16 4.26 0.17
C SER A 42 -8.92 3.51 1.48
N CYS A 43 -9.76 3.73 2.49
CA CYS A 43 -9.69 3.05 3.79
C CYS A 43 -9.85 1.54 3.66
N LEU A 44 -10.81 1.06 2.86
CA LEU A 44 -11.02 -0.37 2.62
C LEU A 44 -9.80 -1.04 1.99
N ARG A 45 -9.13 -0.39 1.03
CA ARG A 45 -7.90 -0.92 0.43
C ARG A 45 -6.79 -1.07 1.46
N GLY A 46 -6.58 -0.06 2.32
CA GLY A 46 -5.63 -0.16 3.42
C GLY A 46 -5.98 -1.25 4.43
N THR A 47 -7.27 -1.39 4.75
CA THR A 47 -7.76 -2.44 5.66
C THR A 47 -7.51 -3.84 5.10
N PHE A 48 -7.89 -4.10 3.84
CA PHE A 48 -7.64 -5.41 3.21
C PHE A 48 -6.16 -5.74 3.10
N TRP A 49 -5.34 -4.74 2.81
CA TRP A 49 -3.90 -4.93 2.83
C TRP A 49 -3.40 -5.26 4.23
N GLY A 50 -3.79 -4.49 5.26
CA GLY A 50 -3.43 -4.76 6.67
C GLY A 50 -3.86 -6.14 7.13
N ILE A 51 -5.04 -6.62 6.73
CA ILE A 51 -5.52 -7.99 7.01
C ILE A 51 -4.58 -9.01 6.34
N GLY A 52 -4.24 -8.84 5.06
CA GLY A 52 -3.31 -9.74 4.37
C GLY A 52 -1.94 -9.76 5.04
N HIS A 53 -1.40 -8.59 5.39
CA HIS A 53 -0.13 -8.42 6.09
C HIS A 53 -0.14 -9.14 7.46
N THR A 54 -1.16 -8.89 8.26
CA THR A 54 -1.32 -9.54 9.57
C THR A 54 -1.46 -11.05 9.43
N ALA A 55 -2.20 -11.54 8.44
CA ALA A 55 -2.35 -12.97 8.18
C ALA A 55 -1.01 -13.64 7.84
N ALA A 56 -0.17 -12.98 7.03
CA ALA A 56 1.17 -13.49 6.72
C ALA A 56 2.08 -13.53 7.95
N LEU A 57 2.08 -12.45 8.76
CA LEU A 57 2.83 -12.42 10.03
C LEU A 57 2.38 -13.51 11.00
N LEU A 58 1.05 -13.73 11.13
CA LEU A 58 0.51 -14.80 11.96
C LEU A 58 0.94 -16.18 11.45
N ALA A 59 0.86 -16.41 10.14
CA ALA A 59 1.28 -17.68 9.55
C ALA A 59 2.79 -17.93 9.76
N ALA A 60 3.63 -16.93 9.52
CA ALA A 60 5.06 -17.01 9.77
C ALA A 60 5.37 -17.24 11.27
N GLY A 61 4.71 -16.47 12.16
CA GLY A 61 4.86 -16.62 13.60
C GLY A 61 4.45 -18.00 14.12
N VAL A 62 3.33 -18.54 13.62
CA VAL A 62 2.91 -19.91 13.94
C VAL A 62 3.94 -20.93 13.45
N ALA A 63 4.45 -20.78 12.23
CA ALA A 63 5.48 -21.66 11.69
C ALA A 63 6.75 -21.67 12.58
N VAL A 64 7.21 -20.48 12.98
CA VAL A 64 8.38 -20.32 13.85
C VAL A 64 8.15 -20.94 15.24
N ILE A 65 7.00 -20.66 15.86
CA ILE A 65 6.70 -21.09 17.23
C ILE A 65 6.40 -22.60 17.29
N ALA A 66 5.52 -23.09 16.40
CA ALA A 66 5.05 -24.47 16.44
C ALA A 66 6.06 -25.49 15.89
N PHE A 67 6.74 -25.12 14.79
CA PHE A 67 7.67 -26.03 14.08
C PHE A 67 9.13 -25.71 14.36
N LYS A 68 9.43 -24.67 15.17
CA LYS A 68 10.79 -24.18 15.46
C LYS A 68 11.61 -23.93 14.19
N VAL A 69 10.93 -23.50 13.12
CA VAL A 69 11.57 -23.15 11.84
C VAL A 69 12.33 -21.84 12.02
N ARG A 70 13.55 -21.79 11.53
CA ARG A 70 14.30 -20.54 11.37
C ARG A 70 14.08 -20.03 9.96
N ILE A 71 13.73 -18.77 9.82
CA ILE A 71 13.63 -18.12 8.51
C ILE A 71 15.05 -17.81 8.06
N PRO A 72 15.52 -18.38 6.95
CA PRO A 72 16.87 -18.07 6.43
C PRO A 72 16.95 -16.63 5.95
N PRO A 73 18.10 -15.94 6.12
CA PRO A 73 18.28 -14.57 5.60
C PRO A 73 18.09 -14.47 4.08
N GLU A 74 18.38 -15.54 3.35
CA GLU A 74 18.18 -15.62 1.90
C GLU A 74 16.70 -15.53 1.53
N PHE A 75 15.81 -16.09 2.35
CA PHE A 75 14.35 -15.99 2.14
C PHE A 75 13.89 -14.53 2.31
N GLU A 76 14.33 -13.84 3.36
CA GLU A 76 14.01 -12.42 3.57
C GLU A 76 14.46 -11.58 2.37
N ARG A 77 15.71 -11.78 1.92
CA ARG A 77 16.25 -11.08 0.74
C ARG A 77 15.44 -11.33 -0.53
N ILE A 78 15.01 -12.56 -0.77
CA ILE A 78 14.14 -12.89 -1.91
C ILE A 78 12.82 -12.14 -1.81
N VAL A 79 12.18 -12.14 -0.65
CA VAL A 79 10.89 -11.45 -0.44
C VAL A 79 11.04 -9.94 -0.61
N GLU A 80 12.08 -9.33 -0.03
CA GLU A 80 12.39 -7.89 -0.19
C GLU A 80 12.63 -7.53 -1.65
N THR A 81 13.38 -8.37 -2.39
CA THR A 81 13.58 -8.20 -3.83
C THR A 81 12.25 -8.23 -4.60
N VAL A 82 11.37 -9.18 -4.28
CA VAL A 82 10.05 -9.27 -4.91
C VAL A 82 9.20 -8.04 -4.57
N ILE A 83 9.21 -7.58 -3.32
CA ILE A 83 8.51 -6.35 -2.90
C ILE A 83 9.04 -5.15 -3.69
N ALA A 84 10.37 -5.00 -3.80
CA ALA A 84 11.01 -3.93 -4.56
C ALA A 84 10.56 -3.92 -6.03
N LEU A 85 10.56 -5.08 -6.69
CA LEU A 85 10.08 -5.22 -8.06
C LEU A 85 8.59 -4.87 -8.19
N VAL A 86 7.76 -5.29 -7.25
CA VAL A 86 6.34 -4.96 -7.22
C VAL A 86 6.14 -3.45 -7.08
N LEU A 87 6.90 -2.76 -6.22
CA LEU A 87 6.84 -1.30 -6.08
C LEU A 87 7.21 -0.58 -7.38
N ILE A 88 8.26 -1.05 -8.08
CA ILE A 88 8.67 -0.51 -9.38
C ILE A 88 7.55 -0.71 -10.42
N LEU A 89 6.97 -1.89 -10.49
CA LEU A 89 5.89 -2.20 -11.43
C LEU A 89 4.62 -1.37 -11.16
N LEU A 90 4.23 -1.26 -9.89
CA LEU A 90 3.07 -0.44 -9.48
C LEU A 90 3.29 1.03 -9.77
N GLY A 91 4.46 1.56 -9.40
CA GLY A 91 4.84 2.94 -9.66
C GLY A 91 4.90 3.23 -11.17
N GLY A 92 5.50 2.34 -11.95
CA GLY A 92 5.55 2.42 -13.41
C GLY A 92 4.15 2.40 -14.03
N HIS A 93 3.27 1.52 -13.54
CA HIS A 93 1.88 1.48 -14.01
C HIS A 93 1.11 2.78 -13.73
N VAL A 94 1.27 3.36 -12.53
CA VAL A 94 0.64 4.64 -12.17
C VAL A 94 1.19 5.76 -13.06
N LEU A 95 2.51 5.81 -13.23
CA LEU A 95 3.18 6.82 -14.05
C LEU A 95 2.78 6.77 -15.52
N LEU A 96 2.81 5.59 -16.14
CA LEU A 96 2.42 5.41 -17.54
C LEU A 96 0.97 5.82 -17.79
N ARG A 97 0.07 5.51 -16.86
CA ARG A 97 -1.32 5.93 -16.96
C ARG A 97 -1.51 7.43 -16.75
N ALA A 98 -0.76 8.04 -15.83
CA ALA A 98 -0.79 9.48 -15.64
C ALA A 98 -0.29 10.20 -16.89
N LEU A 99 0.78 9.72 -17.52
CA LEU A 99 1.29 10.24 -18.79
C LEU A 99 0.29 10.04 -19.94
N GLY A 100 -0.35 8.87 -20.03
CA GLY A 100 -1.37 8.60 -21.05
C GLY A 100 -2.65 9.45 -20.91
N SER A 101 -2.92 9.98 -19.69
CA SER A 101 -4.03 10.93 -19.48
C SER A 101 -3.72 12.35 -19.97
N LEU A 102 -2.47 12.65 -20.31
CA LEU A 102 -2.02 13.92 -20.91
C LEU A 102 -2.11 13.91 -22.44
N SER A 103 -3.05 13.17 -23.04
CA SER A 103 -3.19 13.08 -24.48
C SER A 103 -3.52 14.45 -25.11
N LEU A 104 -2.65 14.88 -26.03
CA LEU A 104 -2.86 16.03 -26.89
C LEU A 104 -3.81 15.63 -28.02
N HIS A 105 -5.02 16.19 -28.03
CA HIS A 105 -5.94 16.06 -29.17
C HIS A 105 -5.94 17.34 -29.97
N SER A 106 -5.83 17.19 -31.29
CA SER A 106 -6.10 18.26 -32.24
C SER A 106 -7.36 17.87 -33.01
N HIS A 107 -8.42 18.64 -32.88
CA HIS A 107 -9.61 18.45 -33.69
C HIS A 107 -10.02 19.77 -34.36
N GLU A 108 -10.69 19.62 -35.47
CA GLU A 108 -11.21 20.70 -36.27
C GLU A 108 -12.72 20.80 -36.03
N HIS A 109 -13.19 21.98 -35.70
CA HIS A 109 -14.63 22.23 -35.62
C HIS A 109 -14.97 23.62 -36.18
N VAL A 110 -16.24 23.83 -36.50
CA VAL A 110 -16.74 25.04 -37.07
C VAL A 110 -17.56 25.77 -36.01
N HIS A 111 -17.13 26.98 -35.64
CA HIS A 111 -17.92 27.92 -34.87
C HIS A 111 -18.21 29.18 -35.73
N ASP A 112 -19.46 29.58 -35.77
CA ASP A 112 -19.92 30.77 -36.50
C ASP A 112 -19.47 30.85 -37.98
N GLY A 113 -19.44 29.63 -38.64
CA GLY A 113 -19.04 29.50 -40.03
C GLY A 113 -17.52 29.51 -40.28
N VAL A 114 -16.70 29.67 -39.26
CA VAL A 114 -15.23 29.67 -39.38
C VAL A 114 -14.68 28.34 -38.91
N ARG A 115 -13.99 27.63 -39.82
CA ARG A 115 -13.27 26.39 -39.52
C ARG A 115 -11.91 26.77 -38.93
N HIS A 116 -11.68 26.34 -37.69
CA HIS A 116 -10.38 26.49 -37.05
C HIS A 116 -9.94 25.19 -36.37
N ARG A 117 -8.63 25.01 -36.28
CA ARG A 117 -7.97 23.89 -35.65
C ARG A 117 -7.25 24.39 -34.40
N HIS A 118 -7.58 23.83 -33.24
CA HIS A 118 -6.82 24.09 -32.04
C HIS A 118 -6.44 22.76 -31.34
N THR A 119 -5.31 22.83 -30.68
CA THR A 119 -4.79 21.72 -29.89
C THR A 119 -5.06 22.01 -28.42
N HIS A 120 -5.78 21.14 -27.76
CA HIS A 120 -5.98 21.22 -26.31
C HIS A 120 -5.74 19.88 -25.63
N VAL A 121 -5.41 19.95 -24.36
CA VAL A 121 -5.17 18.79 -23.52
C VAL A 121 -6.47 18.45 -22.84
N HIS A 122 -7.07 17.29 -23.18
CA HIS A 122 -8.14 16.71 -22.39
C HIS A 122 -7.55 15.94 -21.22
N ILE A 123 -7.92 16.33 -19.99
CA ILE A 123 -7.48 15.68 -18.79
C ILE A 123 -8.73 15.14 -18.09
N GLY A 124 -9.04 13.88 -18.35
CA GLY A 124 -10.11 13.16 -17.66
C GLY A 124 -10.46 11.84 -18.31
N PRO A 125 -10.76 10.79 -17.55
CA PRO A 125 -11.28 9.54 -18.08
C PRO A 125 -12.74 9.71 -18.49
N HIS A 126 -13.09 9.22 -19.68
CA HIS A 126 -14.48 9.07 -20.10
C HIS A 126 -15.22 8.16 -19.11
N GLY A 127 -16.45 8.56 -18.74
CA GLY A 127 -17.22 7.94 -17.67
C GLY A 127 -17.46 6.44 -17.86
N ALA A 128 -16.78 5.65 -17.07
CA ALA A 128 -17.16 4.28 -16.78
C ALA A 128 -18.02 4.31 -15.50
N HIS A 129 -19.24 3.79 -15.57
CA HIS A 129 -20.06 3.54 -14.40
C HIS A 129 -19.41 2.41 -13.58
N ASP A 130 -18.84 2.77 -12.45
CA ASP A 130 -18.04 1.87 -11.62
C ASP A 130 -18.98 1.18 -10.62
N HIS A 131 -19.38 -0.04 -10.91
CA HIS A 131 -20.07 -0.88 -9.94
C HIS A 131 -19.09 -1.39 -8.90
N VAL A 132 -19.40 -1.13 -7.61
CA VAL A 132 -18.55 -1.56 -6.49
C VAL A 132 -18.66 -3.07 -6.33
N HIS A 133 -17.67 -3.80 -6.80
CA HIS A 133 -17.47 -5.21 -6.48
C HIS A 133 -16.50 -5.33 -5.30
N LEU A 134 -17.02 -5.17 -4.08
CA LEU A 134 -16.24 -5.08 -2.85
C LEU A 134 -15.19 -6.21 -2.72
N PHE A 135 -15.54 -7.43 -3.08
CA PHE A 135 -14.64 -8.59 -2.98
C PHE A 135 -13.67 -8.73 -4.16
N ALA A 136 -14.03 -8.29 -5.35
CA ALA A 136 -13.12 -8.29 -6.49
C ALA A 136 -12.01 -7.25 -6.31
N ASP A 137 -12.35 -6.10 -5.73
CA ASP A 137 -11.41 -5.01 -5.44
C ASP A 137 -10.51 -5.29 -4.23
N ALA A 138 -10.93 -6.18 -3.31
CA ALA A 138 -10.17 -6.57 -2.13
C ALA A 138 -8.99 -7.51 -2.41
N ARG A 139 -9.06 -8.33 -3.46
CA ARG A 139 -8.06 -9.38 -3.74
C ARG A 139 -6.65 -8.83 -3.93
N LYS A 140 -6.49 -7.76 -4.70
CA LYS A 140 -5.17 -7.17 -4.99
C LYS A 140 -4.50 -6.61 -3.73
N PRO A 141 -5.16 -5.73 -2.93
CA PRO A 141 -4.58 -5.26 -1.67
C PRO A 141 -4.27 -6.40 -0.70
N LEU A 142 -5.17 -7.40 -0.57
CA LEU A 142 -4.96 -8.54 0.32
C LEU A 142 -3.72 -9.35 -0.06
N LEU A 143 -3.57 -9.71 -1.35
CA LEU A 143 -2.42 -10.48 -1.84
C LEU A 143 -1.11 -9.72 -1.66
N LEU A 144 -1.12 -8.41 -1.89
CA LEU A 144 0.06 -7.59 -1.66
C LEU A 144 0.37 -7.41 -0.19
N GLY A 145 -0.66 -7.36 0.65
CA GLY A 145 -0.50 -7.41 2.11
C GLY A 145 0.16 -8.71 2.55
N LEU A 146 -0.30 -9.85 2.04
CA LEU A 146 0.32 -11.15 2.30
C LEU A 146 1.80 -11.16 1.90
N LEU A 147 2.13 -10.62 0.73
CA LEU A 147 3.52 -10.55 0.27
C LEU A 147 4.38 -9.67 1.20
N HIS A 148 3.90 -8.45 1.53
CA HIS A 148 4.62 -7.53 2.41
C HIS A 148 4.77 -8.07 3.84
N GLY A 149 3.78 -8.80 4.36
CA GLY A 149 3.86 -9.41 5.68
C GLY A 149 4.90 -10.53 5.81
N LEU A 150 5.40 -11.06 4.69
CA LEU A 150 6.50 -12.03 4.69
C LEU A 150 7.88 -11.35 4.65
N GLY A 151 7.94 -10.05 4.30
CA GLY A 151 9.20 -9.28 4.21
C GLY A 151 9.46 -8.44 5.46
N GLY A 152 10.63 -7.84 5.52
CA GLY A 152 11.17 -6.80 6.44
C GLY A 152 10.66 -6.66 7.89
N GLY A 153 9.36 -6.65 8.11
CA GLY A 153 8.77 -6.57 9.45
C GLY A 153 8.86 -7.86 10.26
N GLY A 154 9.08 -9.00 9.59
CA GLY A 154 9.16 -10.30 10.22
C GLY A 154 10.33 -10.43 11.20
N ALA A 155 11.48 -9.87 10.89
CA ALA A 155 12.67 -9.97 11.73
C ALA A 155 12.48 -9.32 13.12
N LEU A 156 11.90 -8.12 13.18
CA LEU A 156 11.62 -7.44 14.45
C LEU A 156 10.58 -8.20 15.28
N VAL A 157 9.52 -8.69 14.66
CA VAL A 157 8.51 -9.51 15.33
C VAL A 157 9.15 -10.80 15.86
N LEU A 158 9.99 -11.46 15.07
CA LEU A 158 10.67 -12.69 15.46
C LEU A 158 11.63 -12.51 16.64
N VAL A 159 12.37 -11.40 16.68
CA VAL A 159 13.25 -11.08 17.82
C VAL A 159 12.44 -10.94 19.10
N VAL A 160 11.31 -10.23 19.06
CA VAL A 160 10.43 -10.09 20.24
C VAL A 160 9.82 -11.44 20.66
N LEU A 161 9.47 -12.32 19.70
CA LEU A 161 8.92 -13.64 20.01
C LEU A 161 9.84 -14.50 20.88
N THR A 162 11.16 -14.35 20.72
CA THR A 162 12.15 -15.09 21.51
C THR A 162 12.26 -14.60 22.95
N THR A 163 11.76 -13.41 23.26
CA THR A 163 11.83 -12.78 24.59
C THR A 163 10.54 -12.98 25.40
N LEU A 164 9.47 -13.45 24.78
CA LEU A 164 8.17 -13.59 25.45
C LEU A 164 8.08 -14.90 26.25
N PRO A 165 7.37 -14.88 27.42
CA PRO A 165 7.40 -15.97 28.39
C PRO A 165 6.66 -17.23 27.93
N SER A 166 5.81 -17.16 26.91
CA SER A 166 5.04 -18.31 26.43
C SER A 166 4.63 -18.18 24.95
N PRO A 167 4.39 -19.30 24.25
CA PRO A 167 3.86 -19.29 22.90
C PRO A 167 2.53 -18.53 22.76
N ALA A 168 1.67 -18.58 23.77
CA ALA A 168 0.40 -17.85 23.80
C ALA A 168 0.63 -16.33 23.86
N ALA A 169 1.58 -15.87 24.67
CA ALA A 169 1.97 -14.46 24.74
C ALA A 169 2.57 -13.99 23.40
N ALA A 170 3.40 -14.82 22.78
CA ALA A 170 3.97 -14.56 21.47
C ALA A 170 2.89 -14.42 20.38
N PHE A 171 1.94 -15.34 20.33
CA PHE A 171 0.82 -15.28 19.40
C PHE A 171 -0.03 -14.02 19.62
N LEU A 172 -0.35 -13.69 20.88
CA LEU A 172 -1.11 -12.51 21.22
C LEU A 172 -0.37 -11.22 20.81
N TYR A 173 0.95 -11.19 20.99
CA TYR A 173 1.77 -10.06 20.56
C TYR A 173 1.71 -9.85 19.05
N ILE A 174 1.86 -10.90 18.24
CA ILE A 174 1.75 -10.78 16.77
C ILE A 174 0.36 -10.28 16.38
N LEU A 175 -0.69 -10.79 17.03
CA LEU A 175 -2.06 -10.34 16.76
C LEU A 175 -2.25 -8.85 17.04
N VAL A 176 -1.76 -8.39 18.21
CA VAL A 176 -1.87 -6.98 18.62
C VAL A 176 -1.01 -6.08 17.73
N PHE A 177 0.20 -6.50 17.38
CA PHE A 177 1.05 -5.81 16.39
C PHE A 177 0.32 -5.70 15.03
N GLY A 178 -0.24 -6.80 14.54
CA GLY A 178 -1.00 -6.85 13.29
C GLY A 178 -2.24 -5.95 13.31
N LEU A 179 -2.95 -5.88 14.44
CA LEU A 179 -4.06 -4.93 14.62
C LEU A 179 -3.57 -3.48 14.54
N GLY A 180 -2.44 -3.16 15.17
CA GLY A 180 -1.80 -1.85 15.08
C GLY A 180 -1.41 -1.51 13.64
N SER A 181 -0.77 -2.45 12.95
CA SER A 181 -0.37 -2.30 11.54
C SER A 181 -1.60 -2.09 10.64
N THR A 182 -2.65 -2.89 10.81
CA THR A 182 -3.91 -2.74 10.05
C THR A 182 -4.58 -1.39 10.31
N ALA A 183 -4.63 -0.96 11.56
CA ALA A 183 -5.17 0.37 11.92
C ALA A 183 -4.32 1.50 11.29
N GLY A 184 -3.00 1.38 11.33
CA GLY A 184 -2.07 2.31 10.69
C GLY A 184 -2.30 2.38 9.17
N MET A 185 -2.42 1.25 8.49
CA MET A 185 -2.68 1.19 7.05
C MET A 185 -4.04 1.77 6.67
N LEU A 186 -5.09 1.55 7.48
CA LEU A 186 -6.41 2.17 7.30
C LEU A 186 -6.30 3.69 7.37
N VAL A 187 -5.69 4.22 8.45
CA VAL A 187 -5.54 5.67 8.66
C VAL A 187 -4.67 6.29 7.56
N LEU A 188 -3.53 5.69 7.25
CA LEU A 188 -2.62 6.14 6.21
C LEU A 188 -3.31 6.18 4.84
N SER A 189 -4.06 5.14 4.50
CA SER A 189 -4.83 5.08 3.24
C SER A 189 -5.88 6.17 3.17
N GLY A 190 -6.56 6.48 4.27
CA GLY A 190 -7.50 7.59 4.36
C GLY A 190 -6.82 8.94 4.16
N LEU A 191 -5.70 9.17 4.86
CA LEU A 191 -4.94 10.42 4.77
C LEU A 191 -4.38 10.66 3.36
N ILE A 192 -3.78 9.63 2.75
CA ILE A 192 -3.27 9.72 1.37
C ILE A 192 -4.41 9.85 0.36
N GLY A 193 -5.55 9.20 0.60
CA GLY A 193 -6.72 9.27 -0.29
C GLY A 193 -7.44 10.61 -0.26
N LEU A 194 -7.29 11.38 0.82
CA LEU A 194 -7.99 12.65 0.99
C LEU A 194 -7.66 13.67 -0.12
N PRO A 195 -6.40 13.97 -0.45
CA PRO A 195 -6.06 14.85 -1.58
C PRO A 195 -6.69 14.39 -2.89
N PHE A 196 -6.63 13.10 -3.21
CA PHE A 196 -7.20 12.58 -4.46
C PHE A 196 -8.73 12.71 -4.50
N LYS A 197 -9.42 12.48 -3.37
CA LYS A 197 -10.86 12.73 -3.24
C LYS A 197 -11.19 14.21 -3.47
N LEU A 198 -10.46 15.14 -2.85
CA LEU A 198 -10.70 16.57 -2.96
C LEU A 198 -10.46 17.07 -4.39
N LEU A 199 -9.50 16.48 -5.10
CA LEU A 199 -9.17 16.82 -6.48
C LEU A 199 -10.07 16.12 -7.51
N ALA A 200 -10.86 15.13 -7.12
CA ALA A 200 -11.73 14.37 -8.04
C ALA A 200 -12.81 15.24 -8.71
N GLY A 201 -13.19 16.39 -8.09
CA GLY A 201 -14.15 17.36 -8.62
C GLY A 201 -13.52 18.62 -9.25
N GLY A 202 -12.17 18.72 -9.24
CA GLY A 202 -11.43 19.91 -9.62
C GLY A 202 -10.52 19.75 -10.85
N SER A 203 -9.38 20.48 -10.87
CA SER A 203 -8.44 20.44 -11.99
C SER A 203 -7.77 19.07 -12.10
N GLY A 204 -8.10 18.31 -13.15
CA GLY A 204 -7.49 17.02 -13.45
C GLY A 204 -5.95 17.06 -13.54
N ARG A 205 -5.37 18.25 -13.83
CA ARG A 205 -3.92 18.46 -13.88
C ARG A 205 -3.21 18.18 -12.55
N LEU A 206 -3.73 18.72 -11.45
CA LEU A 206 -3.11 18.54 -10.13
C LEU A 206 -3.20 17.07 -9.68
N ALA A 207 -4.32 16.40 -9.92
CA ALA A 207 -4.46 14.97 -9.65
C ALA A 207 -3.46 14.15 -10.48
N THR A 208 -3.27 14.47 -11.76
CA THR A 208 -2.28 13.81 -12.64
C THR A 208 -0.86 14.04 -12.14
N VAL A 209 -0.50 15.27 -11.77
CA VAL A 209 0.84 15.57 -11.21
C VAL A 209 1.08 14.78 -9.93
N LEU A 210 0.12 14.74 -9.01
CA LEU A 210 0.22 13.93 -7.80
C LEU A 210 0.40 12.45 -8.11
N GLN A 211 -0.33 11.90 -9.08
CA GLN A 211 -0.15 10.52 -9.52
C GLN A 211 1.25 10.26 -10.08
N MET A 212 1.79 11.20 -10.87
CA MET A 212 3.16 11.10 -11.39
C MET A 212 4.18 11.10 -10.25
N VAL A 213 4.02 11.99 -9.26
CA VAL A 213 4.89 12.02 -8.06
C VAL A 213 4.83 10.69 -7.31
N VAL A 214 3.62 10.18 -7.05
CA VAL A 214 3.42 8.88 -6.40
C VAL A 214 4.11 7.76 -7.18
N GLY A 215 3.94 7.71 -8.50
CA GLY A 215 4.59 6.71 -9.35
C GLY A 215 6.12 6.78 -9.29
N LEU A 216 6.69 7.98 -9.38
CA LEU A 216 8.13 8.20 -9.30
C LEU A 216 8.69 7.83 -7.92
N VAL A 217 8.03 8.23 -6.85
CA VAL A 217 8.44 7.90 -5.47
C VAL A 217 8.43 6.39 -5.26
N SER A 218 7.39 5.69 -5.73
CA SER A 218 7.31 4.24 -5.61
C SER A 218 8.43 3.54 -6.38
N ILE A 219 8.76 4.00 -7.60
CA ILE A 219 9.90 3.48 -8.39
C ILE A 219 11.22 3.73 -7.65
N ALA A 220 11.41 4.93 -7.11
CA ALA A 220 12.64 5.29 -6.41
C ALA A 220 12.85 4.42 -5.16
N ILE A 221 11.80 4.23 -4.34
CA ILE A 221 11.86 3.39 -3.13
C ILE A 221 12.15 1.95 -3.53
N GLY A 222 11.43 1.40 -4.52
CA GLY A 222 11.72 0.05 -5.02
C GLY A 222 13.14 -0.10 -5.57
N GLY A 223 13.67 0.92 -6.26
CA GLY A 223 15.05 0.94 -6.74
C GLY A 223 16.09 0.95 -5.61
N VAL A 224 15.87 1.73 -4.56
CA VAL A 224 16.72 1.74 -3.37
C VAL A 224 16.70 0.38 -2.66
N MET A 225 15.51 -0.19 -2.45
CA MET A 225 15.37 -1.52 -1.83
C MET A 225 16.10 -2.59 -2.65
N LEU A 226 16.00 -2.56 -3.99
CA LEU A 226 16.67 -3.52 -4.86
C LEU A 226 18.20 -3.40 -4.79
N HIS A 227 18.71 -2.21 -4.54
CA HIS A 227 20.14 -1.97 -4.40
C HIS A 227 20.68 -2.43 -3.03
N SER A 228 19.84 -2.41 -1.98
CA SER A 228 20.21 -2.79 -0.62
C SER A 228 19.96 -4.27 -0.30
N ALA A 229 19.19 -4.98 -1.11
CA ALA A 229 18.92 -6.43 -0.99
C ALA A 229 20.08 -7.27 -1.55
#